data_c61dff998d0c394329176cb6c71dd2fb
#
_entry.id   c61dff998d0c394329176cb6c71dd2fb
#
_cell.length_a   1.000
_cell.length_b   1.000
_cell.length_c   1.000
_cell.angle_alpha   90.00
_cell.angle_beta   90.00
_cell.angle_gamma   90.00
#
_symmetry.space_group_name_H-M   'P 1'
#
loop_
_entity.id
_entity.type
_entity.pdbx_description
1 polymer ?
#
loop_
_entity_poly.entity_id
_entity_poly.type
_entity_poly.pdbx_seq_one_letter_code
_entity_poly.pdbx_strand_id
1 'polypeptide(L)'
;GLVAIVGTAYAIDKEFRKCAGCHKIEEGKKGGMGPNIWGVFGSPAGQVEGYRYSEYLKNSGIIWTRESLQAWLSDRKTRQEYFGKEVKDTKMMWTGIKKEEDMKMILDYLEKMK
;
A
#
# COMPACT_ATOMS: atom_id res chain seq x y z
N GLY A 1 -7.25 22.69 15.03
CA GLY A 1 -8.68 22.87 14.94
C GLY A 1 -9.32 22.16 13.76
N LEU A 2 -10.58 22.44 13.51
CA LEU A 2 -11.35 21.80 12.45
C LEU A 2 -10.74 22.04 11.07
N VAL A 3 -10.19 23.25 10.85
CA VAL A 3 -9.58 23.60 9.56
C VAL A 3 -8.38 22.71 9.27
N ALA A 4 -7.54 22.47 10.26
CA ALA A 4 -6.38 21.60 10.11
C ALA A 4 -6.80 20.15 9.81
N ILE A 5 -7.84 19.65 10.49
CA ILE A 5 -8.36 18.30 10.27
C ILE A 5 -8.92 18.18 8.86
N VAL A 6 -9.71 19.16 8.41
CA VAL A 6 -10.28 19.17 7.06
C VAL A 6 -9.17 19.24 6.01
N GLY A 7 -8.16 20.09 6.20
CA GLY A 7 -7.04 20.21 5.29
C GLY A 7 -6.24 18.92 5.17
N THR A 8 -5.99 18.26 6.31
CA THR A 8 -5.29 16.98 6.34
C THR A 8 -6.09 15.88 5.64
N ALA A 9 -7.39 15.80 5.92
CA ALA A 9 -8.27 14.81 5.28
C ALA A 9 -8.31 15.02 3.76
N TYR A 10 -8.39 16.24 3.30
CA TYR A 10 -8.40 16.55 1.87
C TYR A 10 -7.09 16.12 1.21
N ALA A 11 -5.95 16.41 1.84
CA ALA A 11 -4.64 16.03 1.30
C ALA A 11 -4.49 14.51 1.23
N ILE A 12 -4.93 13.80 2.26
CA ILE A 12 -4.91 12.33 2.29
C ILE A 12 -5.78 11.77 1.17
N ASP A 13 -7.01 12.28 1.01
CA ASP A 13 -7.91 11.83 -0.04
C ASP A 13 -7.30 12.03 -1.43
N LYS A 14 -6.66 13.18 -1.66
CA LYS A 14 -6.04 13.47 -2.94
C LYS A 14 -4.92 12.47 -3.26
N GLU A 15 -4.02 12.22 -2.31
CA GLU A 15 -2.94 11.25 -2.51
C GLU A 15 -3.46 9.83 -2.61
N PHE A 16 -4.43 9.48 -1.78
CA PHE A 16 -4.97 8.12 -1.75
C PHE A 16 -5.77 7.78 -3.01
N ARG A 17 -6.24 8.76 -3.77
CA ARG A 17 -6.94 8.48 -5.04
C ARG A 17 -6.12 7.63 -5.98
N LYS A 18 -4.81 7.77 -5.96
CA LYS A 18 -3.91 6.97 -6.79
C LYS A 18 -3.99 5.49 -6.42
N CYS A 19 -4.25 5.19 -5.16
CA CYS A 19 -4.39 3.83 -4.66
C CYS A 19 -5.83 3.33 -4.85
N ALA A 20 -6.81 4.19 -4.58
CA ALA A 20 -8.22 3.86 -4.61
C ALA A 20 -8.74 3.47 -6.01
N GLY A 21 -8.00 3.81 -7.06
CA GLY A 21 -8.32 3.38 -8.40
C GLY A 21 -8.28 1.86 -8.56
N CYS A 22 -7.43 1.19 -7.78
CA CYS A 22 -7.25 -0.26 -7.84
C CYS A 22 -7.60 -0.96 -6.53
N HIS A 23 -7.43 -0.30 -5.39
CA HIS A 23 -7.60 -0.88 -4.06
C HIS A 23 -8.86 -0.37 -3.36
N LYS A 24 -9.57 -1.28 -2.71
CA LYS A 24 -10.61 -0.92 -1.75
C LYS A 24 -9.98 -0.73 -0.38
N ILE A 25 -10.67 0.02 0.48
CA ILE A 25 -10.17 0.36 1.79
C ILE A 25 -11.31 0.33 2.82
N GLU A 26 -12.17 -0.63 2.69
CA GLU A 26 -13.34 -0.81 3.56
C GLU A 26 -13.34 -2.22 4.12
N GLU A 27 -13.53 -2.33 5.44
CA GLU A 27 -13.56 -3.63 6.10
C GLU A 27 -14.58 -4.56 5.45
N GLY A 28 -14.13 -5.78 5.13
CA GLY A 28 -15.00 -6.81 4.57
C GLY A 28 -15.37 -6.67 3.11
N LYS A 29 -14.91 -5.65 2.42
CA LYS A 29 -15.21 -5.47 0.99
C LYS A 29 -14.25 -6.26 0.13
N LYS A 30 -14.72 -6.73 -1.01
CA LYS A 30 -13.86 -7.35 -2.02
C LYS A 30 -12.98 -6.27 -2.64
N GLY A 31 -11.78 -6.67 -3.06
CA GLY A 31 -10.88 -5.77 -3.77
C GLY A 31 -11.38 -5.45 -5.18
N GLY A 32 -10.68 -4.53 -5.83
CA GLY A 32 -10.91 -4.21 -7.24
C GLY A 32 -9.82 -4.84 -8.09
N MET A 33 -9.09 -4.02 -8.86
CA MET A 33 -7.93 -4.49 -9.63
C MET A 33 -6.79 -4.94 -8.71
N GLY A 34 -6.70 -4.34 -7.52
CA GLY A 34 -5.81 -4.80 -6.46
C GLY A 34 -6.59 -5.34 -5.27
N PRO A 35 -5.93 -5.93 -4.28
CA PRO A 35 -6.62 -6.45 -3.11
C PRO A 35 -7.14 -5.32 -2.23
N ASN A 36 -8.14 -5.64 -1.39
CA ASN A 36 -8.57 -4.72 -0.35
C ASN A 36 -7.42 -4.54 0.65
N ILE A 37 -7.06 -3.31 0.95
CA ILE A 37 -5.95 -2.99 1.84
C ILE A 37 -6.37 -2.53 3.23
N TRP A 38 -7.64 -2.70 3.58
CA TRP A 38 -8.08 -2.47 4.96
C TRP A 38 -7.30 -3.41 5.90
N GLY A 39 -6.72 -2.85 6.95
CA GLY A 39 -5.95 -3.63 7.90
C GLY A 39 -4.61 -4.16 7.38
N VAL A 40 -4.11 -3.58 6.29
CA VAL A 40 -2.86 -4.04 5.67
C VAL A 40 -1.66 -3.91 6.60
N PHE A 41 -1.64 -2.88 7.42
CA PHE A 41 -0.53 -2.62 8.33
C PHE A 41 -0.46 -3.74 9.38
N GLY A 42 0.65 -4.46 9.43
CA GLY A 42 0.85 -5.61 10.31
C GLY A 42 0.39 -6.94 9.74
N SER A 43 -0.22 -6.95 8.54
CA SER A 43 -0.72 -8.18 7.92
C SER A 43 0.34 -8.85 7.06
N PRO A 44 0.21 -10.19 6.84
CA PRO A 44 1.11 -10.88 5.92
C PRO A 44 0.77 -10.54 4.47
N ALA A 45 1.81 -10.33 3.66
CA ALA A 45 1.66 -10.03 2.25
C ALA A 45 1.13 -11.23 1.48
N GLY A 46 0.32 -10.96 0.47
CA GLY A 46 -0.13 -11.98 -0.46
C GLY A 46 -1.19 -12.93 0.08
N GLN A 47 -1.89 -12.57 1.16
CA GLN A 47 -2.80 -13.50 1.84
C GLN A 47 -4.25 -13.04 1.90
N VAL A 48 -4.60 -11.90 1.28
CA VAL A 48 -6.00 -11.47 1.28
C VAL A 48 -6.83 -12.43 0.44
N GLU A 49 -7.87 -12.98 1.05
CA GLU A 49 -8.75 -13.94 0.41
C GLU A 49 -9.44 -13.35 -0.81
N GLY A 50 -9.53 -14.13 -1.86
CA GLY A 50 -10.24 -13.73 -3.08
C GLY A 50 -9.42 -12.94 -4.08
N TYR A 51 -8.16 -12.62 -3.78
CA TYR A 51 -7.30 -11.94 -4.73
C TYR A 51 -6.18 -12.87 -5.21
N ARG A 52 -5.90 -12.84 -6.51
CA ARG A 52 -4.85 -13.66 -7.12
C ARG A 52 -3.53 -12.87 -7.18
N TYR A 53 -2.65 -13.17 -6.24
CA TYR A 53 -1.34 -12.53 -6.16
C TYR A 53 -0.33 -13.14 -7.12
N SER A 54 0.79 -12.43 -7.36
CA SER A 54 1.96 -13.03 -8.00
C SER A 54 2.51 -14.14 -7.11
N GLU A 55 3.16 -15.12 -7.71
CA GLU A 55 3.81 -16.20 -6.95
C GLU A 55 4.83 -15.65 -5.97
N TYR A 56 5.59 -14.63 -6.39
CA TYR A 56 6.54 -13.99 -5.50
C TYR A 56 5.89 -13.48 -4.22
N LEU A 57 4.84 -12.68 -4.35
CA LEU A 57 4.22 -12.05 -3.19
C LEU A 57 3.50 -13.07 -2.31
N LYS A 58 2.80 -14.01 -2.93
CA LYS A 58 2.09 -15.07 -2.23
C LYS A 58 3.03 -15.90 -1.34
N ASN A 59 4.23 -16.16 -1.81
CA ASN A 59 5.21 -17.01 -1.11
C ASN A 59 6.28 -16.23 -0.37
N SER A 60 6.16 -14.90 -0.31
CA SER A 60 7.24 -14.04 0.17
C SER A 60 7.48 -14.11 1.68
N GLY A 61 6.44 -14.35 2.47
CA GLY A 61 6.56 -14.27 3.92
C GLY A 61 6.72 -12.85 4.47
N ILE A 62 6.54 -11.85 3.62
CA ILE A 62 6.66 -10.45 4.03
C ILE A 62 5.53 -10.08 4.98
N ILE A 63 5.87 -9.39 6.06
CA ILE A 63 4.88 -8.76 6.94
C ILE A 63 4.90 -7.26 6.62
N TRP A 64 3.72 -6.69 6.42
CA TRP A 64 3.61 -5.27 6.09
C TRP A 64 3.80 -4.41 7.33
N THR A 65 5.03 -3.98 7.55
CA THR A 65 5.39 -3.00 8.56
C THR A 65 5.50 -1.63 7.89
N ARG A 66 5.73 -0.59 8.68
CA ARG A 66 5.98 0.73 8.10
C ARG A 66 7.18 0.70 7.15
N GLU A 67 8.25 0.01 7.54
CA GLU A 67 9.45 -0.10 6.73
C GLU A 67 9.20 -0.85 5.41
N SER A 68 8.57 -2.02 5.47
CA SER A 68 8.32 -2.80 4.27
C SER A 68 7.29 -2.14 3.35
N LEU A 69 6.27 -1.50 3.90
CA LEU A 69 5.32 -0.72 3.10
C LEU A 69 6.00 0.47 2.43
N GLN A 70 6.88 1.16 3.14
CA GLN A 70 7.62 2.28 2.57
C GLN A 70 8.46 1.83 1.38
N ALA A 71 9.16 0.71 1.51
CA ALA A 71 9.96 0.15 0.43
C ALA A 71 9.08 -0.26 -0.75
N TRP A 72 7.95 -0.90 -0.48
CA TRP A 72 7.01 -1.35 -1.52
C TRP A 72 6.42 -0.18 -2.30
N LEU A 73 6.08 0.90 -1.60
CA LEU A 73 5.45 2.08 -2.21
C LEU A 73 6.46 3.05 -2.83
N SER A 74 7.74 2.78 -2.71
CA SER A 74 8.81 3.56 -3.31
C SER A 74 9.00 3.18 -4.79
N ASP A 75 10.06 3.70 -5.42
CA ASP A 75 10.35 3.40 -6.81
C ASP A 75 10.82 1.95 -7.00
N ARG A 76 10.87 1.54 -8.26
CA ARG A 76 11.26 0.17 -8.62
C ARG A 76 12.64 -0.21 -8.09
N LYS A 77 13.59 0.69 -8.20
CA LYS A 77 14.96 0.44 -7.75
C LYS A 77 15.00 0.18 -6.25
N THR A 78 14.35 1.02 -5.47
CA THR A 78 14.28 0.88 -4.03
C THR A 78 13.59 -0.43 -3.64
N ARG A 79 12.48 -0.79 -4.32
CA ARG A 79 11.81 -2.06 -4.08
C ARG A 79 12.74 -3.24 -4.33
N GLN A 80 13.48 -3.22 -5.44
CA GLN A 80 14.38 -4.32 -5.78
C GLN A 80 15.55 -4.42 -4.80
N GLU A 81 16.05 -3.30 -4.31
CA GLU A 81 17.10 -3.29 -3.32
C GLU A 81 16.64 -3.87 -1.98
N TYR A 82 15.42 -3.57 -1.59
CA TYR A 82 14.86 -4.04 -0.32
C TYR A 82 14.41 -5.50 -0.37
N PHE A 83 13.64 -5.87 -1.40
CA PHE A 83 12.99 -7.18 -1.47
C PHE A 83 13.74 -8.19 -2.34
N GLY A 84 14.66 -7.75 -3.19
CA GLY A 84 15.34 -8.62 -4.16
C GLY A 84 14.77 -8.46 -5.56
N LYS A 85 15.50 -8.99 -6.54
CA LYS A 85 15.15 -8.82 -7.96
C LYS A 85 13.83 -9.49 -8.36
N GLU A 86 13.42 -10.50 -7.62
CA GLU A 86 12.19 -11.25 -7.88
C GLU A 86 10.94 -10.39 -7.74
N VAL A 87 11.04 -9.26 -7.04
CA VAL A 87 9.91 -8.34 -6.86
C VAL A 87 9.41 -7.75 -8.18
N LYS A 88 10.23 -7.78 -9.24
CA LYS A 88 9.82 -7.31 -10.57
C LYS A 88 8.59 -8.03 -11.12
N ASP A 89 8.33 -9.23 -10.65
CA ASP A 89 7.23 -10.05 -11.16
C ASP A 89 5.88 -9.78 -10.49
N THR A 90 5.79 -8.71 -9.69
CA THR A 90 4.53 -8.36 -9.05
C THR A 90 3.52 -7.82 -10.06
N LYS A 91 2.23 -7.98 -9.73
CA LYS A 91 1.14 -7.50 -10.58
C LYS A 91 0.83 -6.02 -10.38
N MET A 92 1.36 -5.41 -9.33
CA MET A 92 1.15 -4.00 -9.06
C MET A 92 2.05 -3.14 -9.94
N MET A 93 1.46 -2.52 -10.93
CA MET A 93 2.17 -1.60 -11.81
C MET A 93 2.18 -0.21 -11.17
N TRP A 94 3.24 0.08 -10.47
CA TRP A 94 3.32 1.26 -9.61
C TRP A 94 4.67 1.97 -9.77
N THR A 95 4.62 3.27 -10.04
CA THR A 95 5.83 4.06 -10.28
C THR A 95 6.48 4.56 -9.01
N GLY A 96 5.76 4.53 -7.89
CA GLY A 96 6.31 4.90 -6.59
C GLY A 96 5.85 6.28 -6.10
N ILE A 97 5.86 6.42 -4.77
CA ILE A 97 5.63 7.69 -4.12
C ILE A 97 7.01 8.36 -3.95
N LYS A 98 7.18 9.55 -4.52
CA LYS A 98 8.49 10.20 -4.59
C LYS A 98 8.77 11.19 -3.47
N LYS A 99 7.72 11.85 -2.94
CA LYS A 99 7.89 12.84 -1.89
C LYS A 99 7.78 12.22 -0.52
N GLU A 100 8.71 12.56 0.37
CA GLU A 100 8.70 12.03 1.74
C GLU A 100 7.42 12.38 2.50
N GLU A 101 6.91 13.59 2.32
CA GLU A 101 5.69 14.04 2.99
C GLU A 101 4.47 13.24 2.52
N ASP A 102 4.40 12.91 1.23
CA ASP A 102 3.33 12.09 0.69
C ASP A 102 3.43 10.65 1.21
N MET A 103 4.63 10.11 1.25
CA MET A 103 4.89 8.77 1.80
C MET A 103 4.45 8.70 3.26
N LYS A 104 4.85 9.67 4.07
CA LYS A 104 4.46 9.73 5.48
C LYS A 104 2.95 9.78 5.63
N MET A 105 2.29 10.60 4.84
CA MET A 105 0.85 10.78 4.88
C MET A 105 0.12 9.47 4.57
N ILE A 106 0.53 8.78 3.52
CA ILE A 106 -0.06 7.50 3.13
C ILE A 106 0.19 6.42 4.19
N LEU A 107 1.41 6.32 4.70
CA LEU A 107 1.73 5.34 5.72
C LEU A 107 0.96 5.58 7.02
N ASP A 108 0.83 6.83 7.44
CA ASP A 108 0.04 7.17 8.63
C ASP A 108 -1.44 6.81 8.43
N TYR A 109 -1.95 7.05 7.24
CA TYR A 109 -3.33 6.73 6.89
C TYR A 109 -3.57 5.21 6.93
N LEU A 110 -2.68 4.42 6.32
CA LEU A 110 -2.80 2.96 6.33
C LEU A 110 -2.71 2.39 7.74
N GLU A 111 -1.88 2.98 8.59
CA GLU A 111 -1.74 2.53 9.98
C GLU A 111 -3.01 2.73 10.78
N LYS A 112 -3.79 3.76 10.47
CA LYS A 112 -5.05 4.05 11.16
C LYS A 112 -6.21 3.17 10.71
N MET A 113 -6.08 2.53 9.57
CA MET A 113 -7.15 1.72 9.00
C MET A 113 -7.06 0.28 9.46
N LYS A 114 -7.66 0.04 10.57
CA LYS A 114 -7.72 -1.30 11.19
C LYS A 114 -9.13 -1.62 11.62
#